data_233bee5a51d7d3d7d748c86c026351a8
#
_entry.id   233bee5a51d7d3d7d748c86c026351a8
#
_cell.length_a   1.000
_cell.length_b   1.000
_cell.length_c   1.000
_cell.angle_alpha   90.00
_cell.angle_beta   90.00
_cell.angle_gamma   90.00
#
_symmetry.space_group_name_H-M   'P 1'
#
loop_
_entity.id
_entity.type
_entity.pdbx_description
1 polymer ?
#
loop_
_entity_poly.entity_id
_entity_poly.type
_entity_poly.pdbx_seq_one_letter_code
_entity_poly.pdbx_strand_id
1 'polypeptide(L)'
;VYDVEFWTVPKGTPNRDLAMRFVAFASDPARQAEYAKAISYGPTNTKALAKLDAKVLANLPSSPANAKEGIRFDIRFWADQGEALEKRFASWAAQ
;
A
#
# COMPACT_ATOMS: atom_id res chain seq x y z
N VAL A 1 -4.80 3.71 -9.99
CA VAL A 1 -4.47 4.55 -8.83
C VAL A 1 -3.66 3.72 -7.85
N TYR A 2 -2.59 4.29 -7.30
CA TYR A 2 -1.80 3.64 -6.24
C TYR A 2 -1.64 4.56 -5.04
N ASP A 3 -1.58 3.95 -3.86
CA ASP A 3 -1.31 4.60 -2.58
C ASP A 3 -0.18 3.86 -1.84
N VAL A 4 0.29 4.42 -0.75
CA VAL A 4 1.32 3.82 0.10
C VAL A 4 0.77 3.68 1.52
N GLU A 5 0.75 2.46 2.01
CA GLU A 5 0.35 2.14 3.37
C GLU A 5 1.52 2.22 4.34
N PHE A 6 1.25 2.63 5.56
CA PHE A 6 2.27 2.86 6.58
C PHE A 6 1.94 2.15 7.88
N TRP A 7 2.96 1.58 8.49
CA TRP A 7 2.91 1.21 9.90
C TRP A 7 3.15 2.45 10.74
N THR A 8 2.24 2.76 11.66
CA THR A 8 2.37 3.89 12.56
C THR A 8 2.57 3.42 13.99
N VAL A 9 3.46 4.09 14.71
CA VAL A 9 3.71 3.83 16.14
C VAL A 9 3.24 5.06 16.90
N PRO A 10 2.12 4.98 17.66
CA PRO A 10 1.59 6.12 18.39
C PRO A 10 2.59 6.69 19.40
N LYS A 11 2.64 8.03 19.50
CA LYS A 11 3.44 8.72 20.50
C LYS A 11 2.99 8.33 21.91
N GLY A 12 3.95 8.00 22.78
CA GLY A 12 3.67 7.63 24.17
C GLY A 12 3.32 6.15 24.40
N THR A 13 3.34 5.33 23.36
CA THR A 13 3.17 3.88 23.57
C THR A 13 4.27 3.31 24.47
N PRO A 14 3.92 2.48 25.48
CA PRO A 14 4.92 1.82 26.33
C PRO A 14 5.72 0.74 25.59
N ASN A 15 5.22 0.29 24.43
CA ASN A 15 5.80 -0.82 23.66
C ASN A 15 6.54 -0.34 22.39
N ARG A 16 7.11 0.86 22.40
CA ARG A 16 7.75 1.45 21.21
C ARG A 16 8.79 0.53 20.58
N ASP A 17 9.68 -0.05 21.38
CA ASP A 17 10.77 -0.90 20.86
C ASP A 17 10.25 -2.19 20.25
N LEU A 18 9.23 -2.81 20.84
CA LEU A 18 8.57 -3.96 20.28
C LEU A 18 7.86 -3.62 18.95
N ALA A 19 7.16 -2.50 18.90
CA ALA A 19 6.52 -2.01 17.68
C ALA A 19 7.55 -1.76 16.55
N MET A 20 8.70 -1.14 16.87
CA MET A 20 9.76 -0.92 15.89
C MET A 20 10.40 -2.22 15.40
N ARG A 21 10.53 -3.23 16.27
CA ARG A 21 10.97 -4.58 15.86
C ARG A 21 9.96 -5.24 14.92
N PHE A 22 8.66 -5.07 15.19
CA PHE A 22 7.62 -5.55 14.28
C PHE A 22 7.69 -4.84 12.93
N VAL A 23 7.84 -3.51 12.89
CA VAL A 23 7.99 -2.75 11.64
C VAL A 23 9.20 -3.25 10.85
N ALA A 24 10.33 -3.48 11.51
CA ALA A 24 11.53 -4.02 10.87
C ALA A 24 11.28 -5.44 10.29
N PHE A 25 10.59 -6.31 11.03
CA PHE A 25 10.19 -7.64 10.57
C PHE A 25 9.26 -7.57 9.36
N ALA A 26 8.21 -6.73 9.41
CA ALA A 26 7.25 -6.56 8.33
C ALA A 26 7.87 -5.90 7.08
N SER A 27 8.96 -5.15 7.23
CA SER A 27 9.70 -4.51 6.14
C SER A 27 10.81 -5.40 5.54
N ASP A 28 11.01 -6.61 6.08
CA ASP A 28 11.97 -7.56 5.54
C ASP A 28 11.58 -8.01 4.12
N PRO A 29 12.54 -8.07 3.16
CA PRO A 29 12.23 -8.40 1.77
C PRO A 29 11.55 -9.75 1.58
N ALA A 30 11.90 -10.77 2.38
CA ALA A 30 11.27 -12.08 2.25
C ALA A 30 9.82 -12.04 2.74
N ARG A 31 9.55 -11.31 3.83
CA ARG A 31 8.19 -11.15 4.37
C ARG A 31 7.30 -10.36 3.42
N GLN A 32 7.80 -9.26 2.86
CA GLN A 32 7.06 -8.50 1.87
C GLN A 32 6.79 -9.29 0.58
N ALA A 33 7.72 -10.15 0.17
CA ALA A 33 7.49 -11.02 -0.98
C ALA A 33 6.38 -12.04 -0.72
N GLU A 34 6.36 -12.70 0.46
CA GLU A 34 5.28 -13.62 0.83
C GLU A 34 3.92 -12.90 0.93
N TYR A 35 3.91 -11.71 1.50
CA TYR A 35 2.70 -10.88 1.57
C TYR A 35 2.17 -10.53 0.17
N ALA A 36 3.04 -10.12 -0.75
CA ALA A 36 2.66 -9.80 -2.13
C ALA A 36 2.09 -11.00 -2.91
N LYS A 37 2.55 -12.22 -2.60
CA LYS A 37 1.97 -13.45 -3.18
C LYS A 37 0.56 -13.73 -2.66
N ALA A 38 0.31 -13.42 -1.40
CA ALA A 38 -0.99 -13.68 -0.75
C ALA A 38 -2.06 -12.66 -1.16
N ILE A 39 -1.71 -11.38 -1.27
CA ILE A 39 -2.65 -10.30 -1.55
C ILE A 39 -2.01 -9.33 -2.56
N SER A 40 -1.90 -9.44 -3.69
CA SER A 40 -1.38 -8.58 -4.79
C SER A 40 -1.03 -7.10 -4.42
N TYR A 41 -0.48 -6.88 -3.22
CA TYR A 41 0.02 -5.58 -2.76
C TYR A 41 1.50 -5.46 -3.11
N GLY A 42 1.87 -4.32 -3.67
CA GLY A 42 3.25 -4.08 -4.09
C GLY A 42 4.19 -3.88 -2.90
N PRO A 43 5.29 -4.64 -2.80
CA PRO A 43 6.26 -4.42 -1.75
C PRO A 43 6.96 -3.06 -1.92
N THR A 44 7.16 -2.34 -0.81
CA THR A 44 7.93 -1.09 -0.77
C THR A 44 9.44 -1.35 -0.76
N ASN A 45 9.86 -2.52 -0.31
CA ASN A 45 11.25 -2.94 -0.36
C ASN A 45 11.58 -3.52 -1.74
N THR A 46 12.41 -2.81 -2.52
CA THR A 46 12.76 -3.21 -3.90
C THR A 46 13.45 -4.58 -3.98
N LYS A 47 14.15 -5.01 -2.93
CA LYS A 47 14.75 -6.36 -2.86
C LYS A 47 13.70 -7.48 -2.79
N ALA A 48 12.46 -7.17 -2.39
CA ALA A 48 11.38 -8.14 -2.39
C ALA A 48 10.92 -8.49 -3.82
N LEU A 49 10.97 -7.54 -4.75
CA LEU A 49 10.60 -7.76 -6.15
C LEU A 49 11.44 -8.87 -6.81
N ALA A 50 12.73 -8.94 -6.48
CA ALA A 50 13.62 -9.99 -6.99
C ALA A 50 13.29 -11.42 -6.48
N LYS A 51 12.41 -11.54 -5.50
CA LYS A 51 11.97 -12.81 -4.91
C LYS A 51 10.60 -13.28 -5.45
N LEU A 52 10.02 -12.50 -6.37
CA LEU A 52 8.70 -12.77 -6.97
C LEU A 52 8.86 -13.28 -8.39
N ASP A 53 8.01 -14.21 -8.77
CA ASP A 53 7.94 -14.66 -10.15
C ASP A 53 7.26 -13.63 -11.07
N ALA A 54 7.45 -13.81 -12.38
CA ALA A 54 6.93 -12.89 -13.38
C ALA A 54 5.40 -12.77 -13.37
N LYS A 55 4.70 -13.84 -13.02
CA LYS A 55 3.23 -13.85 -12.98
C LYS A 55 2.70 -12.99 -11.83
N VAL A 56 3.32 -13.09 -10.67
CA VAL A 56 2.98 -12.22 -9.52
C VAL A 56 3.33 -10.79 -9.84
N LEU A 57 4.56 -10.53 -10.34
CA LEU A 57 5.02 -9.19 -10.68
C LEU A 57 4.09 -8.47 -11.66
N ALA A 58 3.58 -9.16 -12.67
CA ALA A 58 2.68 -8.57 -13.68
C ALA A 58 1.39 -7.98 -13.06
N ASN A 59 0.96 -8.49 -11.93
CA ASN A 59 -0.27 -8.06 -11.24
C ASN A 59 -0.02 -7.02 -10.14
N LEU A 60 1.24 -6.69 -9.82
CA LEU A 60 1.54 -5.74 -8.76
C LEU A 60 1.49 -4.29 -9.24
N PRO A 61 0.86 -3.38 -8.49
CA PRO A 61 0.86 -1.96 -8.82
C PRO A 61 2.26 -1.35 -8.81
N SER A 62 3.17 -1.89 -7.98
CA SER A 62 4.57 -1.45 -7.88
C SER A 62 5.51 -2.04 -8.92
N SER A 63 5.03 -2.89 -9.83
CA SER A 63 5.88 -3.36 -10.93
C SER A 63 6.31 -2.19 -11.83
N PRO A 64 7.52 -2.22 -12.42
CA PRO A 64 8.01 -1.12 -13.25
C PRO A 64 7.09 -0.75 -14.40
N ALA A 65 6.37 -1.72 -14.98
CA ALA A 65 5.42 -1.50 -16.05
C ALA A 65 4.17 -0.76 -15.55
N ASN A 66 3.53 -1.29 -14.50
CA ASN A 66 2.28 -0.74 -13.97
C ASN A 66 2.51 0.62 -13.26
N ALA A 67 3.63 0.79 -12.58
CA ALA A 67 3.96 2.04 -11.89
C ALA A 67 4.12 3.24 -12.83
N LYS A 68 4.53 3.02 -14.09
CA LYS A 68 4.66 4.09 -15.10
C LYS A 68 3.32 4.71 -15.48
N GLU A 69 2.26 3.90 -15.48
CA GLU A 69 0.91 4.32 -15.86
C GLU A 69 0.02 4.59 -14.63
N GLY A 70 0.58 4.37 -13.45
CA GLY A 70 -0.12 4.54 -12.20
C GLY A 70 -0.35 6.01 -11.84
N ILE A 71 -1.57 6.35 -11.44
CA ILE A 71 -1.90 7.67 -10.87
C ILE A 71 -1.72 7.59 -9.36
N ARG A 72 -0.88 8.46 -8.81
CA ARG A 72 -0.70 8.53 -7.35
C ARG A 72 -1.95 9.12 -6.71
N PHE A 73 -2.41 8.48 -5.64
CA PHE A 73 -3.50 8.98 -4.82
C PHE A 73 -3.12 10.33 -4.19
N ASP A 74 -3.91 11.37 -4.45
CA ASP A 74 -3.70 12.68 -3.87
C ASP A 74 -4.43 12.78 -2.52
N ILE A 75 -3.66 12.58 -1.45
CA ILE A 75 -4.16 12.56 -0.07
C ILE A 75 -4.85 13.89 0.30
N ARG A 76 -4.31 15.04 -0.16
CA ARG A 76 -4.90 16.35 0.15
C ARG A 76 -6.24 16.54 -0.55
N PHE A 77 -6.27 16.25 -1.84
CA PHE A 77 -7.52 16.29 -2.60
C PHE A 77 -8.61 15.44 -1.94
N TRP A 78 -8.29 14.20 -1.54
CA TRP A 78 -9.27 13.33 -0.92
C TRP A 78 -9.63 13.73 0.51
N ALA A 79 -8.72 14.33 1.26
CA ALA A 79 -9.05 14.91 2.56
C ALA A 79 -10.04 16.08 2.44
N ASP A 80 -9.91 16.89 1.39
CA ASP A 80 -10.76 18.08 1.17
C ASP A 80 -12.07 17.74 0.47
N GLN A 81 -12.08 16.80 -0.48
CA GLN A 81 -13.20 16.54 -1.39
C GLN A 81 -13.87 15.17 -1.18
N GLY A 82 -13.24 14.26 -0.42
CA GLY A 82 -13.68 12.86 -0.32
C GLY A 82 -15.14 12.71 0.09
N GLU A 83 -15.56 13.39 1.15
CA GLU A 83 -16.95 13.32 1.64
C GLU A 83 -17.98 13.77 0.59
N ALA A 84 -17.70 14.86 -0.13
CA ALA A 84 -18.58 15.37 -1.16
C ALA A 84 -18.66 14.41 -2.37
N LEU A 85 -17.55 13.81 -2.75
CA LEU A 85 -17.49 12.84 -3.85
C LEU A 85 -18.19 11.54 -3.49
N GLU A 86 -18.04 11.05 -2.27
CA GLU A 86 -18.73 9.85 -1.78
C GLU A 86 -20.25 10.05 -1.79
N LYS A 87 -20.73 11.19 -1.31
CA LYS A 87 -22.16 11.54 -1.37
C LYS A 87 -22.70 11.60 -2.80
N ARG A 88 -21.94 12.18 -3.72
CA ARG A 88 -22.32 12.24 -5.15
C ARG A 88 -22.36 10.85 -5.76
N PHE A 89 -21.35 10.01 -5.48
CA PHE A 89 -21.30 8.64 -5.95
C PHE A 89 -22.49 7.82 -5.41
N ALA A 90 -22.77 7.90 -4.10
CA ALA A 90 -23.88 7.20 -3.48
C ALA A 90 -25.23 7.64 -4.09
N SER A 91 -25.42 8.94 -4.35
CA SER A 91 -26.63 9.46 -5.00
C SER A 91 -26.79 8.96 -6.43
N TRP A 92 -25.69 8.85 -7.17
CA TRP A 92 -25.71 8.28 -8.52
C TRP A 92 -25.97 6.79 -8.51
N ALA A 93 -25.36 6.03 -7.60
CA ALA A 93 -25.50 4.58 -7.52
C ALA A 93 -26.90 4.12 -7.03
N ALA A 94 -27.69 5.04 -6.44
CA ALA A 94 -29.06 4.76 -5.97
C ALA A 94 -30.14 5.03 -7.03
N GLN A 95 -29.78 5.48 -8.23
CA GLN A 95 -30.69 5.70 -9.37
C GLN A 95 -30.92 4.42 -10.18
#